data_b1050435d44ec1d96187ff3bdd4d2e8a
#
_entry.id   b1050435d44ec1d96187ff3bdd4d2e8a
#
_cell.length_a   1.000
_cell.length_b   1.000
_cell.length_c   1.000
_cell.angle_alpha   90.00
_cell.angle_beta   90.00
_cell.angle_gamma   90.00
#
_symmetry.space_group_name_H-M   'P 1'
#
loop_
_entity.id
_entity.type
_entity.pdbx_description
1 polymer ?
#
loop_
_entity_poly.entity_id
_entity_poly.type
_entity_poly.pdbx_seq_one_letter_code
_entity_poly.pdbx_strand_id
1 'polypeptide(L)'
;FGDSNTYGYRPDGTGRFDEKTRWTCLLQKNFGNGHRIIEEGLCGRTTIFSDAFREGRRGLDQIGITIETHNPIDLLVLMLGTNDCKTRFNASSKTIAKGLIQVIEKAKNYSSQPFELLIISPIHLGNGVGDDGFDPEFDLASEQVSRQLAQEYRKVATHYHAGFLDASKIALPSEIDREHLDESGHAALADAIYKTITESGLLLSLIHISEPTRLDVIS
;
A
#
# COMPACT_ATOMS: atom_id res chain seq x y z
N PHE A 1 1.22 1.87 4.67
CA PHE A 1 0.13 2.84 4.47
C PHE A 1 -0.75 2.36 3.32
N GLY A 2 -2.08 2.19 3.56
CA GLY A 2 -2.98 1.63 2.56
C GLY A 2 -4.46 1.81 2.92
N ASP A 3 -5.31 1.09 2.18
CA ASP A 3 -6.76 1.14 2.26
C ASP A 3 -7.37 -0.01 3.11
N SER A 4 -8.55 -0.50 2.73
CA SER A 4 -9.26 -1.60 3.39
C SER A 4 -8.51 -2.93 3.36
N ASN A 5 -7.77 -3.23 2.29
CA ASN A 5 -6.93 -4.41 2.21
C ASN A 5 -5.72 -4.35 3.17
N THR A 6 -5.24 -3.16 3.51
CA THR A 6 -4.25 -2.97 4.58
C THR A 6 -4.88 -2.96 5.97
N TYR A 7 -6.07 -2.39 6.10
CA TYR A 7 -6.86 -2.45 7.33
C TYR A 7 -7.21 -3.89 7.71
N GLY A 8 -7.39 -4.77 6.72
CA GLY A 8 -7.85 -6.14 6.90
C GLY A 8 -9.36 -6.24 7.00
N TYR A 9 -10.09 -5.51 6.15
CA TYR A 9 -11.53 -5.59 6.06
C TYR A 9 -11.96 -6.99 5.60
N ARG A 10 -12.99 -7.56 6.22
CA ARG A 10 -13.52 -8.87 5.88
C ARG A 10 -14.50 -8.77 4.71
N PRO A 11 -14.34 -9.59 3.66
CA PRO A 11 -15.22 -9.56 2.49
C PRO A 11 -16.70 -9.81 2.80
N ASP A 12 -16.99 -10.51 3.90
CA ASP A 12 -18.35 -10.78 4.36
C ASP A 12 -19.02 -9.60 5.11
N GLY A 13 -18.35 -8.46 5.20
CA GLY A 13 -18.86 -7.26 5.87
C GLY A 13 -18.87 -7.32 7.39
N THR A 14 -18.38 -8.40 8.01
CA THR A 14 -18.43 -8.59 9.47
C THR A 14 -17.34 -7.85 10.25
N GLY A 15 -16.59 -6.95 9.58
CA GLY A 15 -15.64 -6.08 10.24
C GLY A 15 -14.18 -6.30 9.79
N ARG A 16 -13.29 -6.49 10.75
CA ARG A 16 -11.84 -6.59 10.55
C ARG A 16 -11.35 -7.99 10.88
N PHE A 17 -10.45 -8.55 10.05
CA PHE A 17 -9.69 -9.75 10.40
C PHE A 17 -8.86 -9.55 11.68
N ASP A 18 -8.62 -10.61 12.40
CA ASP A 18 -7.77 -10.61 13.59
C ASP A 18 -6.26 -10.48 13.23
N GLU A 19 -5.44 -10.37 14.25
CA GLU A 19 -3.98 -10.25 14.11
C GLU A 19 -3.31 -11.50 13.53
N LYS A 20 -3.98 -12.64 13.56
CA LYS A 20 -3.44 -13.89 13.00
C LYS A 20 -3.67 -14.00 11.50
N THR A 21 -4.48 -13.11 10.93
CA THR A 21 -4.90 -13.15 9.53
C THR A 21 -4.37 -11.96 8.72
N ARG A 22 -4.38 -10.75 9.30
CA ARG A 22 -3.96 -9.54 8.56
C ARG A 22 -2.51 -9.63 8.06
N TRP A 23 -2.29 -9.32 6.80
CA TRP A 23 -0.96 -9.40 6.19
C TRP A 23 0.09 -8.55 6.94
N THR A 24 -0.30 -7.43 7.50
CA THR A 24 0.57 -6.54 8.29
C THR A 24 1.07 -7.22 9.56
N CYS A 25 0.21 -7.94 10.28
CA CYS A 25 0.55 -8.69 11.47
C CYS A 25 1.34 -9.96 11.14
N LEU A 26 1.01 -10.64 10.03
CA LEU A 26 1.77 -11.78 9.54
C LEU A 26 3.18 -11.34 9.14
N LEU A 27 3.31 -10.19 8.48
CA LEU A 27 4.61 -9.59 8.16
C LEU A 27 5.42 -9.26 9.42
N GLN A 28 4.79 -8.70 10.46
CA GLN A 28 5.41 -8.49 11.77
C GLN A 28 5.95 -9.80 12.36
N LYS A 29 5.16 -10.86 12.25
CA LYS A 29 5.56 -12.19 12.72
C LYS A 29 6.77 -12.73 11.95
N ASN A 30 6.80 -12.55 10.63
CA ASN A 30 7.89 -13.00 9.77
C ASN A 30 9.21 -12.26 10.07
N PHE A 31 9.16 -10.96 10.37
CA PHE A 31 10.32 -10.18 10.76
C PHE A 31 10.72 -10.34 12.23
N GLY A 32 9.82 -10.85 13.07
CA GLY A 32 10.10 -11.00 14.51
C GLY A 32 10.27 -9.66 15.22
N ASN A 33 11.07 -9.68 16.31
CA ASN A 33 11.24 -8.53 17.20
C ASN A 33 12.29 -7.50 16.69
N GLY A 34 13.02 -7.81 15.62
CA GLY A 34 14.04 -6.93 15.06
C GLY A 34 13.49 -5.72 14.30
N HIS A 35 12.21 -5.78 13.93
CA HIS A 35 11.53 -4.75 13.15
C HIS A 35 10.16 -4.46 13.75
N ARG A 36 9.67 -3.24 13.54
CA ARG A 36 8.33 -2.83 13.96
C ARG A 36 7.49 -2.49 12.73
N ILE A 37 6.40 -3.21 12.53
CA ILE A 37 5.42 -2.92 11.46
C ILE A 37 4.30 -2.05 12.05
N ILE A 38 4.10 -0.89 11.45
CA ILE A 38 3.04 0.05 11.84
C ILE A 38 1.91 -0.08 10.83
N GLU A 39 0.71 -0.45 11.32
CA GLU A 39 -0.46 -0.67 10.50
C GLU A 39 -1.21 0.65 10.26
N GLU A 40 -1.11 1.20 9.07
CA GLU A 40 -1.81 2.43 8.66
C GLU A 40 -2.80 2.13 7.52
N GLY A 41 -3.74 1.22 7.78
CA GLY A 41 -4.85 0.88 6.89
C GLY A 41 -6.13 1.64 7.23
N LEU A 42 -6.81 2.23 6.24
CA LEU A 42 -8.09 2.91 6.40
C LEU A 42 -9.04 2.56 5.26
N CYS A 43 -10.18 1.91 5.58
CA CYS A 43 -11.19 1.56 4.59
C CYS A 43 -11.66 2.78 3.78
N GLY A 44 -11.67 2.66 2.46
CA GLY A 44 -12.07 3.74 1.57
C GLY A 44 -10.96 4.76 1.26
N ARG A 45 -9.73 4.56 1.75
CA ARG A 45 -8.64 5.51 1.49
C ARG A 45 -8.29 5.55 0.01
N THR A 46 -8.27 6.73 -0.55
CA THR A 46 -7.81 7.06 -1.92
C THR A 46 -6.39 7.61 -1.90
N THR A 47 -5.79 7.82 -3.06
CA THR A 47 -4.53 8.60 -3.16
C THR A 47 -4.79 10.09 -2.92
N ILE A 48 -5.54 10.75 -3.81
CA ILE A 48 -5.73 12.22 -3.80
C ILE A 48 -7.20 12.67 -3.83
N PHE A 49 -8.15 11.76 -3.98
CA PHE A 49 -9.55 12.11 -4.12
C PHE A 49 -10.23 12.27 -2.76
N SER A 50 -10.99 13.34 -2.59
CA SER A 50 -11.88 13.49 -1.45
C SER A 50 -13.16 12.70 -1.70
N ASP A 51 -13.54 11.88 -0.73
CA ASP A 51 -14.81 11.15 -0.78
C ASP A 51 -15.92 12.01 -0.15
N ALA A 52 -16.91 12.35 -0.95
CA ALA A 52 -18.03 13.18 -0.48
C ALA A 52 -18.95 12.48 0.54
N PHE A 53 -18.90 11.13 0.59
CA PHE A 53 -19.73 10.32 1.49
C PHE A 53 -18.97 9.85 2.74
N ARG A 54 -17.63 9.92 2.73
CA ARG A 54 -16.79 9.46 3.83
C ARG A 54 -15.64 10.45 4.05
N GLU A 55 -15.80 11.31 5.04
CA GLU A 55 -14.78 12.29 5.40
C GLU A 55 -13.44 11.62 5.75
N GLY A 56 -12.33 12.33 5.46
CA GLY A 56 -11.00 11.91 5.83
C GLY A 56 -10.45 10.71 5.04
N ARG A 57 -10.91 10.47 3.80
CA ARG A 57 -10.42 9.35 2.97
C ARG A 57 -9.32 9.71 2.00
N ARG A 58 -8.99 10.99 1.87
CA ARG A 58 -7.91 11.45 1.01
C ARG A 58 -6.54 11.15 1.64
N GLY A 59 -5.83 10.17 1.09
CA GLY A 59 -4.53 9.72 1.62
C GLY A 59 -3.47 10.83 1.62
N LEU A 60 -3.51 11.71 0.61
CA LEU A 60 -2.63 12.87 0.55
C LEU A 60 -2.73 13.77 1.80
N ASP A 61 -3.90 13.90 2.41
CA ASP A 61 -4.05 14.74 3.61
C ASP A 61 -3.49 14.07 4.86
N GLN A 62 -3.46 12.74 4.89
CA GLN A 62 -3.08 11.95 6.05
C GLN A 62 -1.60 11.58 6.07
N ILE A 63 -1.00 11.31 4.91
CA ILE A 63 0.35 10.73 4.85
C ILE A 63 1.40 11.58 5.57
N GLY A 64 1.34 12.91 5.46
CA GLY A 64 2.27 13.79 6.15
C GLY A 64 2.20 13.63 7.66
N ILE A 65 0.99 13.68 8.22
CA ILE A 65 0.73 13.51 9.65
C ILE A 65 1.19 12.12 10.12
N THR A 66 0.88 11.08 9.34
CA THR A 66 1.30 9.70 9.62
C THR A 66 2.83 9.58 9.70
N ILE A 67 3.53 10.10 8.70
CA ILE A 67 5.00 10.06 8.68
C ILE A 67 5.58 10.83 9.88
N GLU A 68 5.11 12.05 10.12
CA GLU A 68 5.59 12.87 11.23
C GLU A 68 5.36 12.20 12.59
N THR A 69 4.22 11.54 12.78
CA THR A 69 3.88 10.84 14.03
C THR A 69 4.78 9.62 14.28
N HIS A 70 5.22 8.95 13.20
CA HIS A 70 5.98 7.69 13.30
C HIS A 70 7.48 7.86 13.01
N ASN A 71 7.94 9.08 12.75
CA ASN A 71 9.36 9.34 12.53
C ASN A 71 10.25 8.85 13.68
N PRO A 72 11.47 8.35 13.42
CA PRO A 72 11.98 8.02 12.09
C PRO A 72 11.39 6.72 11.54
N ILE A 73 11.19 6.63 10.23
CA ILE A 73 10.82 5.39 9.54
C ILE A 73 11.97 4.95 8.63
N ASP A 74 12.14 3.63 8.48
CA ASP A 74 13.17 3.05 7.61
C ASP A 74 12.59 2.66 6.25
N LEU A 75 11.34 2.23 6.20
CA LEU A 75 10.67 1.79 4.98
C LEU A 75 9.21 2.22 4.99
N LEU A 76 8.76 2.85 3.91
CA LEU A 76 7.34 3.07 3.62
C LEU A 76 6.86 2.00 2.63
N VAL A 77 5.96 1.14 3.07
CA VAL A 77 5.19 0.24 2.19
C VAL A 77 3.88 0.93 1.85
N LEU A 78 3.66 1.22 0.56
CA LEU A 78 2.53 2.00 0.07
C LEU A 78 1.66 1.17 -0.87
N MET A 79 0.41 0.89 -0.47
CA MET A 79 -0.59 0.15 -1.25
C MET A 79 -1.91 0.91 -1.25
N LEU A 80 -2.17 1.68 -2.30
CA LEU A 80 -3.38 2.48 -2.53
C LEU A 80 -3.77 2.40 -3.99
N GLY A 81 -5.00 2.80 -4.31
CA GLY A 81 -5.48 2.94 -5.70
C GLY A 81 -6.79 2.22 -5.98
N THR A 82 -7.18 1.23 -5.18
CA THR A 82 -8.47 0.52 -5.34
C THR A 82 -9.64 1.50 -5.28
N ASN A 83 -9.70 2.32 -4.24
CA ASN A 83 -10.80 3.28 -4.06
C ASN A 83 -10.78 4.42 -5.08
N ASP A 84 -9.64 4.71 -5.68
CA ASP A 84 -9.52 5.70 -6.74
C ASP A 84 -10.19 5.23 -8.05
N CYS A 85 -10.42 3.93 -8.19
CA CYS A 85 -11.14 3.33 -9.32
C CYS A 85 -12.66 3.52 -9.24
N LYS A 86 -13.21 4.04 -8.14
CA LYS A 86 -14.66 4.26 -8.00
C LYS A 86 -15.20 5.16 -9.10
N THR A 87 -16.39 4.83 -9.60
CA THR A 87 -17.06 5.52 -10.71
C THR A 87 -17.14 7.03 -10.52
N ARG A 88 -17.38 7.48 -9.28
CA ARG A 88 -17.50 8.90 -8.93
C ARG A 88 -16.26 9.73 -9.23
N PHE A 89 -15.07 9.11 -9.24
CA PHE A 89 -13.82 9.81 -9.52
C PHE A 89 -13.47 9.83 -11.01
N ASN A 90 -14.01 8.90 -11.79
CA ASN A 90 -13.78 8.78 -13.24
C ASN A 90 -12.29 8.96 -13.60
N ALA A 91 -11.41 8.34 -12.81
CA ALA A 91 -9.97 8.52 -12.90
C ALA A 91 -9.33 7.45 -13.76
N SER A 92 -8.43 7.84 -14.65
CA SER A 92 -7.58 6.89 -15.36
C SER A 92 -6.46 6.35 -14.45
N SER A 93 -5.93 5.17 -14.76
CA SER A 93 -4.76 4.60 -14.08
C SER A 93 -3.56 5.55 -14.02
N LYS A 94 -3.36 6.36 -15.08
CA LYS A 94 -2.32 7.41 -15.12
C LYS A 94 -2.59 8.55 -14.13
N THR A 95 -3.86 8.93 -13.96
CA THR A 95 -4.24 9.97 -12.98
C THR A 95 -4.03 9.46 -11.56
N ILE A 96 -4.40 8.21 -11.29
CA ILE A 96 -4.19 7.56 -10.00
C ILE A 96 -2.69 7.46 -9.68
N ALA A 97 -1.86 7.07 -10.65
CA ALA A 97 -0.41 7.04 -10.49
C ALA A 97 0.20 8.42 -10.19
N LYS A 98 -0.32 9.49 -10.81
CA LYS A 98 0.06 10.87 -10.45
C LYS A 98 -0.34 11.22 -9.01
N GLY A 99 -1.49 10.73 -8.56
CA GLY A 99 -1.91 10.87 -7.16
C GLY A 99 -0.95 10.15 -6.21
N LEU A 100 -0.54 8.93 -6.55
CA LEU A 100 0.46 8.18 -5.78
C LEU A 100 1.77 8.95 -5.66
N ILE A 101 2.25 9.59 -6.74
CA ILE A 101 3.44 10.44 -6.72
C ILE A 101 3.30 11.57 -5.68
N GLN A 102 2.15 12.26 -5.64
CA GLN A 102 1.93 13.32 -4.67
C GLN A 102 1.97 12.81 -3.21
N VAL A 103 1.42 11.61 -2.97
CA VAL A 103 1.49 10.95 -1.65
C VAL A 103 2.96 10.65 -1.28
N ILE A 104 3.76 10.13 -2.21
CA ILE A 104 5.18 9.84 -2.00
C ILE A 104 5.97 11.12 -1.69
N GLU A 105 5.79 12.17 -2.51
CA GLU A 105 6.48 13.45 -2.30
C GLU A 105 6.13 14.07 -0.94
N LYS A 106 4.86 14.01 -0.57
CA LYS A 106 4.44 14.50 0.74
C LYS A 106 5.05 13.66 1.87
N ALA A 107 5.09 12.33 1.74
CA ALA A 107 5.75 11.48 2.71
C ALA A 107 7.23 11.86 2.91
N LYS A 108 7.97 12.05 1.81
CA LYS A 108 9.38 12.48 1.84
C LYS A 108 9.57 13.83 2.51
N ASN A 109 8.69 14.79 2.25
CA ASN A 109 8.77 16.15 2.82
C ASN A 109 8.50 16.18 4.34
N TYR A 110 7.79 15.19 4.88
CA TYR A 110 7.45 15.10 6.32
C TYR A 110 8.36 14.11 7.07
N SER A 111 9.22 13.40 6.37
CA SER A 111 10.17 12.50 7.01
C SER A 111 11.38 13.25 7.57
N SER A 112 11.80 12.86 8.77
CA SER A 112 12.99 13.42 9.44
C SER A 112 14.31 12.90 8.87
N GLN A 113 14.26 11.82 8.09
CA GLN A 113 15.41 11.18 7.44
C GLN A 113 14.98 10.49 6.13
N PRO A 114 15.92 10.19 5.22
CA PRO A 114 15.61 9.34 4.07
C PRO A 114 15.07 7.97 4.52
N PHE A 115 14.13 7.42 3.76
CA PHE A 115 13.58 6.09 3.95
C PHE A 115 13.50 5.35 2.61
N GLU A 116 13.51 4.03 2.68
CA GLU A 116 13.25 3.18 1.52
C GLU A 116 11.76 3.14 1.19
N LEU A 117 11.42 2.87 -0.07
CA LEU A 117 10.05 2.82 -0.54
C LEU A 117 9.75 1.49 -1.22
N LEU A 118 8.66 0.83 -0.82
CA LEU A 118 8.06 -0.29 -1.53
C LEU A 118 6.67 0.11 -2.02
N ILE A 119 6.48 0.17 -3.33
CA ILE A 119 5.19 0.42 -3.95
C ILE A 119 4.54 -0.91 -4.28
N ILE A 120 3.33 -1.11 -3.78
CA ILE A 120 2.51 -2.28 -4.09
C ILE A 120 1.33 -1.83 -4.93
N SER A 121 1.22 -2.35 -6.16
CA SER A 121 -0.01 -2.22 -6.92
C SER A 121 -1.08 -3.12 -6.29
N PRO A 122 -2.30 -2.61 -6.01
CA PRO A 122 -3.37 -3.41 -5.41
C PRO A 122 -3.72 -4.66 -6.22
N ILE A 123 -4.42 -5.60 -5.60
CA ILE A 123 -5.11 -6.67 -6.33
C ILE A 123 -6.10 -6.05 -7.32
N HIS A 124 -6.44 -6.79 -8.37
CA HIS A 124 -7.47 -6.34 -9.31
C HIS A 124 -8.85 -6.38 -8.64
N LEU A 125 -9.73 -5.49 -9.02
CA LEU A 125 -11.16 -5.66 -8.80
C LEU A 125 -11.64 -6.91 -9.56
N GLY A 126 -12.48 -7.71 -8.92
CA GLY A 126 -13.04 -8.91 -9.51
C GLY A 126 -14.05 -8.61 -10.61
N ASN A 127 -14.27 -9.54 -11.51
CA ASN A 127 -15.24 -9.39 -12.60
C ASN A 127 -16.64 -9.19 -12.02
N GLY A 128 -17.35 -8.16 -12.48
CA GLY A 128 -18.69 -7.85 -12.02
C GLY A 128 -18.74 -7.30 -10.58
N VAL A 129 -17.69 -6.66 -10.11
CA VAL A 129 -17.66 -6.01 -8.78
C VAL A 129 -18.78 -4.98 -8.61
N GLY A 130 -19.27 -4.38 -9.69
CA GLY A 130 -20.38 -3.45 -9.70
C GLY A 130 -21.75 -4.05 -10.09
N ASP A 131 -21.84 -5.37 -10.23
CA ASP A 131 -23.10 -6.04 -10.54
C ASP A 131 -24.08 -5.99 -9.34
N ASP A 132 -25.36 -6.28 -9.60
CA ASP A 132 -26.37 -6.36 -8.55
C ASP A 132 -25.93 -7.31 -7.41
N GLY A 133 -25.97 -6.80 -6.19
CA GLY A 133 -25.55 -7.54 -4.99
C GLY A 133 -24.08 -7.33 -4.56
N PHE A 134 -23.30 -6.59 -5.33
CA PHE A 134 -21.92 -6.19 -5.00
C PHE A 134 -21.81 -4.69 -4.74
N ASP A 135 -20.62 -4.09 -4.86
CA ASP A 135 -20.41 -2.67 -4.55
C ASP A 135 -20.78 -1.77 -5.75
N PRO A 136 -21.89 -1.03 -5.69
CA PRO A 136 -22.35 -0.15 -6.77
C PRO A 136 -21.44 1.07 -7.00
N GLU A 137 -20.42 1.27 -6.17
CA GLU A 137 -19.43 2.35 -6.35
C GLU A 137 -18.44 2.04 -7.48
N PHE A 138 -18.42 0.80 -7.96
CA PHE A 138 -17.57 0.33 -9.06
C PHE A 138 -18.41 -0.07 -10.29
N ASP A 139 -17.75 -0.24 -11.42
CA ASP A 139 -18.29 -0.72 -12.68
C ASP A 139 -17.22 -1.42 -13.53
N LEU A 140 -17.58 -1.80 -14.77
CA LEU A 140 -16.65 -2.42 -15.71
C LEU A 140 -15.44 -1.52 -16.02
N ALA A 141 -15.62 -0.20 -16.06
CA ALA A 141 -14.51 0.72 -16.29
C ALA A 141 -13.54 0.73 -15.09
N SER A 142 -14.08 0.64 -13.87
CA SER A 142 -13.30 0.47 -12.63
C SER A 142 -12.43 -0.78 -12.68
N GLU A 143 -12.98 -1.92 -13.11
CA GLU A 143 -12.21 -3.15 -13.29
C GLU A 143 -11.05 -2.97 -14.29
N GLN A 144 -11.33 -2.34 -15.44
CA GLN A 144 -10.33 -2.09 -16.47
C GLN A 144 -9.21 -1.17 -15.97
N VAL A 145 -9.56 -0.13 -15.21
CA VAL A 145 -8.58 0.78 -14.59
C VAL A 145 -7.73 0.03 -13.56
N SER A 146 -8.33 -0.79 -12.70
CA SER A 146 -7.61 -1.58 -11.69
C SER A 146 -6.54 -2.47 -12.31
N ARG A 147 -6.83 -3.11 -13.45
CA ARG A 147 -5.89 -3.97 -14.19
C ARG A 147 -4.70 -3.20 -14.79
N GLN A 148 -4.82 -1.90 -14.98
CA GLN A 148 -3.77 -1.05 -15.55
C GLN A 148 -2.86 -0.43 -14.49
N LEU A 149 -3.24 -0.45 -13.21
CA LEU A 149 -2.49 0.20 -12.13
C LEU A 149 -1.06 -0.33 -12.02
N ALA A 150 -0.88 -1.65 -12.10
CA ALA A 150 0.44 -2.27 -11.97
C ALA A 150 1.45 -1.73 -12.99
N GLN A 151 1.02 -1.51 -14.24
CA GLN A 151 1.90 -0.96 -15.28
C GLN A 151 2.32 0.48 -14.95
N GLU A 152 1.39 1.32 -14.51
CA GLU A 152 1.69 2.72 -14.19
C GLU A 152 2.51 2.84 -12.90
N TYR A 153 2.22 2.03 -11.89
CA TYR A 153 2.95 2.02 -10.62
C TYR A 153 4.39 1.53 -10.75
N ARG A 154 4.63 0.57 -11.67
CA ARG A 154 5.99 0.15 -12.01
C ARG A 154 6.83 1.31 -12.55
N LYS A 155 6.25 2.19 -13.37
CA LYS A 155 6.95 3.40 -13.84
C LYS A 155 7.28 4.35 -12.70
N VAL A 156 6.35 4.51 -11.75
CA VAL A 156 6.58 5.31 -10.54
C VAL A 156 7.70 4.69 -9.70
N ALA A 157 7.67 3.38 -9.47
CA ALA A 157 8.72 2.69 -8.72
C ALA A 157 10.10 2.85 -9.38
N THR A 158 10.18 2.71 -10.71
CA THR A 158 11.42 2.95 -11.45
C THR A 158 11.93 4.38 -11.28
N HIS A 159 11.05 5.38 -11.34
CA HIS A 159 11.40 6.79 -11.16
C HIS A 159 12.00 7.09 -9.78
N TYR A 160 11.45 6.46 -8.73
CA TYR A 160 11.92 6.66 -7.36
C TYR A 160 13.00 5.67 -6.91
N HIS A 161 13.46 4.77 -7.77
CA HIS A 161 14.34 3.65 -7.41
C HIS A 161 13.77 2.80 -6.27
N ALA A 162 12.44 2.69 -6.22
CA ALA A 162 11.70 1.99 -5.18
C ALA A 162 11.54 0.50 -5.50
N GLY A 163 11.35 -0.31 -4.46
CA GLY A 163 10.84 -1.67 -4.62
C GLY A 163 9.44 -1.66 -5.25
N PHE A 164 9.11 -2.72 -5.98
CA PHE A 164 7.80 -2.86 -6.61
C PHE A 164 7.25 -4.28 -6.47
N LEU A 165 5.98 -4.39 -6.05
CA LEU A 165 5.24 -5.64 -6.00
C LEU A 165 3.88 -5.47 -6.69
N ASP A 166 3.52 -6.41 -7.56
CA ASP A 166 2.21 -6.49 -8.19
C ASP A 166 1.35 -7.50 -7.42
N ALA A 167 0.49 -7.01 -6.52
CA ALA A 167 -0.33 -7.87 -5.67
C ALA A 167 -1.34 -8.70 -6.48
N SER A 168 -1.73 -8.25 -7.68
CA SER A 168 -2.63 -9.01 -8.56
C SER A 168 -2.06 -10.33 -9.06
N LYS A 169 -0.73 -10.49 -8.98
CA LYS A 169 -0.04 -11.76 -9.30
C LYS A 169 0.12 -12.68 -8.09
N ILE A 170 -0.22 -12.20 -6.91
CA ILE A 170 -0.04 -12.90 -5.64
C ILE A 170 -1.36 -13.42 -5.11
N ALA A 171 -2.42 -12.61 -5.19
CA ALA A 171 -3.74 -12.93 -4.67
C ALA A 171 -4.85 -12.41 -5.58
N LEU A 172 -5.99 -13.05 -5.49
CA LEU A 172 -7.24 -12.62 -6.13
C LEU A 172 -8.15 -11.99 -5.07
N PRO A 173 -9.08 -11.12 -5.48
CA PRO A 173 -10.14 -10.67 -4.60
C PRO A 173 -11.05 -11.85 -4.22
N SER A 174 -11.64 -11.79 -3.03
CA SER A 174 -12.65 -12.75 -2.59
C SER A 174 -13.86 -12.78 -3.52
N GLU A 175 -14.41 -13.96 -3.76
CA GLU A 175 -15.67 -14.11 -4.52
C GLU A 175 -16.89 -13.53 -3.76
N ILE A 176 -16.76 -13.27 -2.45
CA ILE A 176 -17.85 -12.74 -1.63
C ILE A 176 -18.19 -11.30 -2.01
N ASP A 177 -17.16 -10.45 -2.21
CA ASP A 177 -17.35 -9.03 -2.52
C ASP A 177 -16.60 -8.55 -3.77
N ARG A 178 -15.72 -9.39 -4.32
CA ARG A 178 -14.93 -9.09 -5.54
C ARG A 178 -13.98 -7.89 -5.40
N GLU A 179 -13.67 -7.51 -4.17
CA GLU A 179 -12.85 -6.33 -3.86
C GLU A 179 -11.72 -6.63 -2.85
N HIS A 180 -12.02 -7.39 -1.80
CA HIS A 180 -11.11 -7.57 -0.67
C HIS A 180 -10.40 -8.93 -0.67
N LEU A 181 -9.25 -8.97 0.00
CA LEU A 181 -8.51 -10.21 0.24
C LEU A 181 -9.26 -11.09 1.25
N ASP A 182 -9.27 -12.40 0.98
CA ASP A 182 -9.60 -13.41 1.99
C ASP A 182 -8.38 -13.76 2.87
N GLU A 183 -8.53 -14.71 3.79
CA GLU A 183 -7.45 -15.17 4.68
C GLU A 183 -6.24 -15.66 3.90
N SER A 184 -6.45 -16.40 2.82
CA SER A 184 -5.38 -16.95 1.99
C SER A 184 -4.64 -15.85 1.22
N GLY A 185 -5.36 -14.85 0.75
CA GLY A 185 -4.81 -13.67 0.08
C GLY A 185 -3.97 -12.82 1.02
N HIS A 186 -4.40 -12.64 2.25
CA HIS A 186 -3.61 -11.96 3.28
C HIS A 186 -2.29 -12.70 3.58
N ALA A 187 -2.33 -14.03 3.73
CA ALA A 187 -1.13 -14.83 3.96
C ALA A 187 -0.15 -14.76 2.78
N ALA A 188 -0.66 -14.95 1.56
CA ALA A 188 0.16 -14.88 0.34
C ALA A 188 0.81 -13.51 0.15
N LEU A 189 0.06 -12.43 0.42
CA LEU A 189 0.58 -11.07 0.32
C LEU A 189 1.67 -10.80 1.36
N ALA A 190 1.50 -11.24 2.62
CA ALA A 190 2.51 -11.10 3.66
C ALA A 190 3.83 -11.78 3.27
N ASP A 191 3.76 -13.02 2.76
CA ASP A 191 4.94 -13.77 2.33
C ASP A 191 5.62 -13.11 1.12
N ALA A 192 4.86 -12.62 0.17
CA ALA A 192 5.41 -11.92 -1.00
C ALA A 192 6.10 -10.62 -0.62
N ILE A 193 5.51 -9.82 0.28
CA ILE A 193 6.12 -8.60 0.79
C ILE A 193 7.41 -8.90 1.56
N TYR A 194 7.38 -9.91 2.45
CA TYR A 194 8.55 -10.33 3.20
C TYR A 194 9.72 -10.71 2.27
N LYS A 195 9.47 -11.55 1.26
CA LYS A 195 10.46 -11.93 0.26
C LYS A 195 10.97 -10.73 -0.52
N THR A 196 10.07 -9.85 -0.98
CA THR A 196 10.46 -8.65 -1.73
C THR A 196 11.41 -7.78 -0.92
N ILE A 197 11.13 -7.53 0.35
CA ILE A 197 11.97 -6.69 1.22
C ILE A 197 13.32 -7.36 1.49
N THR A 198 13.34 -8.65 1.80
CA THR A 198 14.57 -9.37 2.15
C THR A 198 15.47 -9.63 0.95
N GLU A 199 14.92 -9.98 -0.20
CA GLU A 199 15.68 -10.28 -1.42
C GLU A 199 16.18 -9.03 -2.15
N SER A 200 15.43 -7.92 -2.07
CA SER A 200 15.85 -6.65 -2.69
C SER A 200 16.88 -5.86 -1.88
N GLY A 201 17.11 -6.25 -0.64
CA GLY A 201 18.01 -5.51 0.26
C GLY A 201 17.49 -4.15 0.71
N LEU A 202 16.18 -3.88 0.58
CA LEU A 202 15.57 -2.58 0.93
C LEU A 202 15.86 -2.12 2.36
N LEU A 203 16.11 -3.03 3.29
CA LEU A 203 16.50 -2.69 4.66
C LEU A 203 18.01 -2.69 4.88
N LEU A 204 18.81 -3.27 3.97
CA LEU A 204 20.27 -3.33 4.12
C LEU A 204 20.96 -2.04 3.67
N SER A 205 20.37 -1.27 2.78
CA SER A 205 20.92 0.00 2.30
C SER A 205 21.03 1.06 3.40
N LEU A 206 20.19 0.98 4.43
CA LEU A 206 20.18 1.91 5.56
C LEU A 206 21.31 1.67 6.56
N ILE A 207 21.83 0.44 6.65
CA ILE A 207 22.94 0.11 7.56
C ILE A 207 24.26 0.77 7.11
N HIS A 208 24.43 1.03 5.82
CA HIS A 208 25.64 1.65 5.26
C HIS A 208 25.71 3.17 5.42
N ILE A 209 24.62 3.84 5.78
CA ILE A 209 24.56 5.30 5.98
C ILE A 209 24.96 5.69 7.41
N SER A 210 24.98 4.75 8.35
CA SER A 210 25.18 5.01 9.78
C SER A 210 26.59 4.66 10.33
N GLU A 211 27.56 4.28 9.49
CA GLU A 211 28.95 4.20 9.95
C GLU A 211 29.55 5.62 9.99
N PRO A 212 29.83 6.17 11.20
CA PRO A 212 30.61 7.40 11.28
C PRO A 212 32.01 7.08 10.74
N THR A 213 32.45 7.82 9.73
CA THR A 213 33.85 7.85 9.29
C THR A 213 34.72 8.04 10.52
N ARG A 214 35.41 6.99 10.95
CA ARG A 214 36.49 7.08 11.92
C ARG A 214 37.55 8.00 11.31
N LEU A 215 37.58 9.23 11.76
CA LEU A 215 38.72 10.09 11.56
C LEU A 215 39.89 9.44 12.32
N ASP A 216 40.80 8.82 11.59
CA ASP A 216 42.11 8.47 12.12
C ASP A 216 42.81 9.77 12.46
N VAL A 217 42.82 10.09 13.77
CA VAL A 217 43.68 11.11 14.31
C VAL A 217 45.09 10.48 14.36
N ILE A 218 45.87 10.80 13.34
CA ILE A 218 47.33 10.56 13.41
C ILE A 218 47.93 11.68 14.25
N SER A 219 48.42 11.28 15.40
CA SER A 219 49.27 12.06 16.26
C SER A 219 50.71 12.08 15.73
#